data_2a52fd9646c040fa5853f99477d853c7
#
_entry.id   2a52fd9646c040fa5853f99477d853c7
#
_cell.length_a   1.000
_cell.length_b   1.000
_cell.length_c   1.000
_cell.angle_alpha   90.00
_cell.angle_beta   90.00
_cell.angle_gamma   90.00
#
_symmetry.space_group_name_H-M   'P 1'
#
loop_
_entity.id
_entity.type
_entity.pdbx_description
1 polymer ?
#
loop_
_entity_poly.entity_id
_entity_poly.type
_entity_poly.pdbx_seq_one_letter_code
_entity_poly.pdbx_strand_id
1 'polypeptide(L)'
;GIISKAGRYGGGTFAHKDIAFEFGSWLSPEFKLYLIKEFQRLKESENDRLKLEWNLQRTLAKVNYRIHTDTIKENLVPPTLSKDKMNFVYADEADMLNMALFGMTAKQWRDANPKAEGNIRDAVNIEQLVVLSNLESINAVLIHQNLKQSERLLQLNNIAFTQRKPLIEIKVLIKLKWFPKNNKSLVGLQNLHKCEGDLKPV
;
A
#
# COMPACT_ATOMS: atom_id res chain seq x y z
N GLY A 1 14.68 11.57 32.69
CA GLY A 1 14.95 12.20 33.95
C GLY A 1 15.66 13.55 33.80
N ILE A 2 15.81 14.27 34.90
CA ILE A 2 16.56 15.53 35.00
C ILE A 2 17.89 15.22 35.67
N ILE A 3 19.00 15.70 35.10
CA ILE A 3 20.35 15.53 35.65
C ILE A 3 20.95 16.91 35.84
N SER A 4 21.42 17.22 37.06
CA SER A 4 22.13 18.46 37.37
C SER A 4 23.61 18.17 37.59
N LYS A 5 24.50 18.98 36.98
CA LYS A 5 25.95 18.95 37.20
C LYS A 5 26.41 20.27 37.79
N ALA A 6 27.12 20.22 38.89
CA ALA A 6 27.79 21.40 39.42
C ALA A 6 29.14 21.61 38.70
N GLY A 7 29.49 22.86 38.37
CA GLY A 7 30.79 23.16 37.76
C GLY A 7 30.86 24.59 37.18
N ARG A 8 32.02 25.24 37.31
CA ARG A 8 32.25 26.63 36.85
C ARG A 8 32.26 26.73 35.32
N TYR A 9 32.65 25.66 34.58
CA TYR A 9 32.85 25.66 33.12
C TYR A 9 32.16 24.46 32.44
N GLY A 10 31.08 23.93 32.94
CA GLY A 10 30.40 22.78 32.36
C GLY A 10 29.29 22.23 33.24
N GLY A 11 28.91 23.02 34.25
CA GLY A 11 27.75 22.78 35.06
C GLY A 11 26.47 23.16 34.32
N GLY A 12 25.37 22.53 34.67
CA GLY A 12 24.06 22.82 34.10
C GLY A 12 23.03 21.76 34.46
N THR A 13 21.78 22.05 34.12
CA THR A 13 20.68 21.10 34.29
C THR A 13 20.31 20.56 32.92
N PHE A 14 20.39 19.26 32.77
CA PHE A 14 20.05 18.51 31.56
C PHE A 14 18.75 17.73 31.79
N ALA A 15 17.84 17.83 30.86
CA ALA A 15 16.56 17.13 30.92
C ALA A 15 16.31 16.34 29.63
N HIS A 16 15.45 15.32 29.73
CA HIS A 16 14.91 14.69 28.51
C HIS A 16 14.20 15.76 27.67
N LYS A 17 14.29 15.64 26.34
CA LYS A 17 13.74 16.64 25.39
C LYS A 17 12.29 17.02 25.70
N ASP A 18 11.44 16.02 26.04
CA ASP A 18 10.03 16.28 26.31
C ASP A 18 9.82 17.17 27.56
N ILE A 19 10.64 16.94 28.60
CA ILE A 19 10.64 17.78 29.80
C ILE A 19 11.15 19.19 29.50
N ALA A 20 12.18 19.30 28.64
CA ALA A 20 12.73 20.59 28.23
C ALA A 20 11.72 21.40 27.41
N PHE A 21 10.98 20.76 26.50
CA PHE A 21 9.91 21.40 25.72
C PHE A 21 8.75 21.85 26.59
N GLU A 22 8.30 21.01 27.55
CA GLU A 22 7.23 21.36 28.49
C GLU A 22 7.64 22.55 29.37
N PHE A 23 8.86 22.53 29.90
CA PHE A 23 9.40 23.63 30.70
C PHE A 23 9.49 24.92 29.88
N GLY A 24 10.00 24.86 28.65
CA GLY A 24 10.07 26.01 27.73
C GLY A 24 8.67 26.57 27.42
N SER A 25 7.68 25.71 27.23
CA SER A 25 6.29 26.09 26.99
C SER A 25 5.63 26.78 28.19
N TRP A 26 6.04 26.38 29.40
CA TRP A 26 5.59 27.03 30.63
C TRP A 26 6.27 28.39 30.86
N LEU A 27 7.55 28.50 30.52
CA LEU A 27 8.35 29.70 30.73
C LEU A 27 8.00 30.82 29.71
N SER A 28 7.68 30.47 28.47
CA SER A 28 7.36 31.44 27.41
C SER A 28 6.11 31.03 26.62
N PRO A 29 5.03 31.83 26.73
CA PRO A 29 3.84 31.65 25.90
C PRO A 29 4.13 31.76 24.39
N GLU A 30 5.08 32.59 24.00
CA GLU A 30 5.52 32.76 22.60
C GLU A 30 6.17 31.46 22.09
N PHE A 31 7.00 30.82 22.90
CA PHE A 31 7.61 29.54 22.58
C PHE A 31 6.54 28.45 22.41
N LYS A 32 5.54 28.42 23.28
CA LYS A 32 4.40 27.50 23.14
C LYS A 32 3.64 27.72 21.84
N LEU A 33 3.34 28.96 21.47
CA LEU A 33 2.70 29.28 20.19
C LEU A 33 3.56 28.89 19.00
N TYR A 34 4.87 29.09 19.07
CA TYR A 34 5.82 28.66 18.04
C TYR A 34 5.77 27.13 17.86
N LEU A 35 5.82 26.36 18.94
CA LEU A 35 5.74 24.90 18.87
C LEU A 35 4.42 24.42 18.24
N ILE A 36 3.29 25.04 18.59
CA ILE A 36 1.98 24.71 18.03
C ILE A 36 1.97 24.97 16.51
N LYS A 37 2.47 26.14 16.08
CA LYS A 37 2.54 26.49 14.65
C LYS A 37 3.46 25.54 13.87
N GLU A 38 4.61 25.23 14.43
CA GLU A 38 5.56 24.33 13.79
C GLU A 38 5.00 22.89 13.68
N PHE A 39 4.31 22.41 14.71
CA PHE A 39 3.60 21.14 14.66
C PHE A 39 2.52 21.11 13.57
N GLN A 40 1.72 22.19 13.47
CA GLN A 40 0.71 22.31 12.43
C GLN A 40 1.34 22.30 11.03
N ARG A 41 2.40 23.06 10.82
CA ARG A 41 3.15 23.11 9.56
C ARG A 41 3.70 21.75 9.16
N LEU A 42 4.30 21.02 10.10
CA LEU A 42 4.83 19.68 9.86
C LEU A 42 3.72 18.68 9.51
N LYS A 43 2.58 18.77 10.21
CA LYS A 43 1.43 17.92 9.95
C LYS A 43 0.79 18.18 8.58
N GLU A 44 0.69 19.44 8.18
CA GLU A 44 0.22 19.83 6.84
C GLU A 44 1.17 19.32 5.75
N SER A 45 2.49 19.52 5.91
CA SER A 45 3.50 19.02 4.98
C SER A 45 3.46 17.50 4.83
N GLU A 46 3.25 16.76 5.92
CA GLU A 46 3.11 15.30 5.88
C GLU A 46 1.86 14.87 5.13
N ASN A 47 0.72 15.54 5.38
CA ASN A 47 -0.52 15.27 4.67
C ASN A 47 -0.41 15.54 3.16
N ASP A 48 0.28 16.61 2.77
CA ASP A 48 0.48 16.95 1.36
C ASP A 48 1.42 15.96 0.67
N ARG A 49 2.44 15.49 1.36
CA ARG A 49 3.32 14.41 0.87
C ARG A 49 2.53 13.12 0.64
N LEU A 50 1.69 12.71 1.59
CA LEU A 50 0.84 11.52 1.46
C LEU A 50 -0.16 11.64 0.31
N LYS A 51 -0.75 12.82 0.11
CA LYS A 51 -1.63 13.10 -1.04
C LYS A 51 -0.87 13.00 -2.37
N LEU A 52 0.35 13.53 -2.43
CA LEU A 52 1.19 13.47 -3.63
C LEU A 52 1.56 12.04 -3.99
N GLU A 53 2.00 11.24 -3.01
CA GLU A 53 2.30 9.82 -3.20
C GLU A 53 1.07 9.06 -3.72
N TRP A 54 -0.09 9.28 -3.11
CA TRP A 54 -1.35 8.67 -3.54
C TRP A 54 -1.73 9.06 -4.97
N ASN A 55 -1.64 10.36 -5.31
CA ASN A 55 -1.97 10.85 -6.64
C ASN A 55 -1.02 10.29 -7.71
N LEU A 56 0.28 10.17 -7.40
CA LEU A 56 1.26 9.58 -8.30
C LEU A 56 0.94 8.11 -8.57
N GLN A 57 0.66 7.32 -7.52
CA GLN A 57 0.30 5.91 -7.66
C GLN A 57 -0.98 5.71 -8.47
N ARG A 58 -2.00 6.55 -8.25
CA ARG A 58 -3.24 6.52 -9.05
C ARG A 58 -3.00 6.88 -10.52
N THR A 59 -2.10 7.82 -10.78
CA THR A 59 -1.76 8.22 -12.15
C THR A 59 -1.04 7.07 -12.87
N LEU A 60 -0.06 6.44 -12.22
CA LEU A 60 0.63 5.27 -12.78
C LEU A 60 -0.34 4.10 -13.03
N ALA A 61 -1.24 3.83 -12.09
CA ALA A 61 -2.26 2.80 -12.26
C ALA A 61 -3.18 3.07 -13.47
N LYS A 62 -3.58 4.33 -13.70
CA LYS A 62 -4.37 4.71 -14.89
C LYS A 62 -3.60 4.48 -16.19
N VAL A 63 -2.31 4.81 -16.23
CA VAL A 63 -1.47 4.59 -17.42
C VAL A 63 -1.33 3.10 -17.71
N ASN A 64 -1.01 2.28 -16.71
CA ASN A 64 -0.87 0.84 -16.87
C ASN A 64 -2.19 0.16 -17.26
N TYR A 65 -3.30 0.58 -16.66
CA TYR A 65 -4.63 0.13 -17.06
C TYR A 65 -4.91 0.43 -18.55
N ARG A 66 -4.53 1.63 -19.03
CA ARG A 66 -4.71 1.99 -20.43
C ARG A 66 -3.84 1.13 -21.35
N ILE A 67 -2.56 0.96 -21.02
CA ILE A 67 -1.66 0.07 -21.77
C ILE A 67 -2.24 -1.34 -21.87
N HIS A 68 -2.73 -1.88 -20.75
CA HIS A 68 -3.34 -3.20 -20.72
C HIS A 68 -4.61 -3.29 -21.56
N THR A 69 -5.52 -2.33 -21.47
CA THR A 69 -6.77 -2.31 -22.24
C THR A 69 -6.52 -2.13 -23.74
N ASP A 70 -5.55 -1.30 -24.12
CA ASP A 70 -5.16 -1.12 -25.54
C ASP A 70 -4.58 -2.44 -26.07
N THR A 71 -3.73 -3.14 -25.30
CA THR A 71 -3.19 -4.45 -25.67
C THR A 71 -4.28 -5.52 -25.83
N ILE A 72 -5.26 -5.57 -24.94
CA ILE A 72 -6.42 -6.48 -25.08
C ILE A 72 -7.16 -6.18 -26.37
N LYS A 73 -7.42 -4.90 -26.66
CA LYS A 73 -8.12 -4.47 -27.86
C LYS A 73 -7.40 -4.92 -29.14
N GLU A 74 -6.09 -4.76 -29.18
CA GLU A 74 -5.28 -5.03 -30.36
C GLU A 74 -5.08 -6.55 -30.61
N ASN A 75 -4.95 -7.34 -29.54
CA ASN A 75 -4.52 -8.74 -29.67
C ASN A 75 -5.64 -9.76 -29.37
N LEU A 76 -6.61 -9.42 -28.51
CA LEU A 76 -7.64 -10.37 -28.07
C LEU A 76 -9.04 -10.06 -28.62
N VAL A 77 -9.26 -8.87 -29.18
CA VAL A 77 -10.57 -8.45 -29.69
C VAL A 77 -10.53 -8.42 -31.23
N PRO A 78 -11.15 -9.39 -31.92
CA PRO A 78 -11.27 -9.33 -33.37
C PRO A 78 -12.12 -8.11 -33.81
N PRO A 79 -11.79 -7.46 -34.95
CA PRO A 79 -12.50 -6.28 -35.44
C PRO A 79 -14.00 -6.50 -35.71
N THR A 80 -14.41 -7.74 -35.91
CA THR A 80 -15.80 -8.15 -36.21
C THR A 80 -16.64 -8.43 -34.96
N LEU A 81 -16.07 -8.28 -33.75
CA LEU A 81 -16.77 -8.62 -32.52
C LEU A 81 -17.85 -7.57 -32.18
N SER A 82 -19.04 -8.02 -31.74
CA SER A 82 -20.07 -7.12 -31.24
C SER A 82 -19.63 -6.45 -29.93
N LYS A 83 -20.17 -5.25 -29.66
CA LYS A 83 -19.81 -4.45 -28.47
C LYS A 83 -19.99 -5.23 -27.15
N ASP A 84 -21.06 -6.02 -27.05
CA ASP A 84 -21.33 -6.82 -25.86
C ASP A 84 -20.29 -7.91 -25.62
N LYS A 85 -19.91 -8.62 -26.69
CA LYS A 85 -18.83 -9.63 -26.62
C LYS A 85 -17.47 -8.99 -26.32
N MET A 86 -17.21 -7.81 -26.83
CA MET A 86 -16.00 -7.04 -26.51
C MET A 86 -15.93 -6.69 -25.02
N ASN A 87 -17.03 -6.18 -24.45
CA ASN A 87 -17.14 -5.90 -23.02
C ASN A 87 -16.90 -7.15 -22.16
N PHE A 88 -17.37 -8.32 -22.63
CA PHE A 88 -17.12 -9.58 -21.96
C PHE A 88 -15.63 -9.94 -21.92
N VAL A 89 -14.90 -9.77 -23.02
CA VAL A 89 -13.44 -10.01 -23.07
C VAL A 89 -12.70 -9.10 -22.06
N TYR A 90 -13.04 -7.82 -22.00
CA TYR A 90 -12.44 -6.91 -21.01
C TYR A 90 -12.76 -7.29 -19.58
N ALA A 91 -14.00 -7.72 -19.31
CA ALA A 91 -14.42 -8.15 -17.97
C ALA A 91 -13.69 -9.45 -17.55
N ASP A 92 -13.54 -10.40 -18.47
CA ASP A 92 -12.87 -11.67 -18.24
C ASP A 92 -11.37 -11.47 -17.95
N GLU A 93 -10.69 -10.63 -18.72
CA GLU A 93 -9.29 -10.25 -18.48
C GLU A 93 -9.09 -9.49 -17.16
N ALA A 94 -10.04 -8.61 -16.81
CA ALA A 94 -10.01 -7.92 -15.52
C ALA A 94 -10.23 -8.89 -14.34
N ASP A 95 -11.14 -9.85 -14.47
CA ASP A 95 -11.39 -10.88 -13.47
C ASP A 95 -10.22 -11.84 -13.32
N MET A 96 -9.49 -12.16 -14.40
CA MET A 96 -8.25 -12.91 -14.32
C MET A 96 -7.20 -12.22 -13.44
N LEU A 97 -7.02 -10.90 -13.59
CA LEU A 97 -6.11 -10.12 -12.74
C LEU A 97 -6.58 -10.07 -11.29
N ASN A 98 -7.90 -9.93 -11.07
CA ASN A 98 -8.48 -9.97 -9.74
C ASN A 98 -8.26 -11.34 -9.07
N MET A 99 -8.42 -12.44 -9.82
CA MET A 99 -8.12 -13.78 -9.34
C MET A 99 -6.64 -13.96 -8.99
N ALA A 100 -5.73 -13.46 -9.84
CA ALA A 100 -4.29 -13.55 -9.59
C ALA A 100 -3.86 -12.80 -8.32
N LEU A 101 -4.49 -11.66 -8.00
CA LEU A 101 -4.08 -10.81 -6.88
C LEU A 101 -4.89 -11.05 -5.61
N PHE A 102 -6.21 -11.22 -5.73
CA PHE A 102 -7.15 -11.27 -4.59
C PHE A 102 -7.75 -12.66 -4.37
N GLY A 103 -7.58 -13.59 -5.32
CA GLY A 103 -8.20 -14.92 -5.27
C GLY A 103 -9.71 -14.91 -5.51
N MET A 104 -10.28 -13.82 -6.03
CA MET A 104 -11.72 -13.68 -6.27
C MET A 104 -12.02 -12.78 -7.47
N THR A 105 -13.17 -13.02 -8.12
CA THR A 105 -13.67 -12.16 -9.22
C THR A 105 -14.37 -10.92 -8.68
N ALA A 106 -14.59 -9.92 -9.55
CA ALA A 106 -15.35 -8.72 -9.19
C ALA A 106 -16.78 -9.04 -8.71
N LYS A 107 -17.40 -10.10 -9.27
CA LYS A 107 -18.71 -10.56 -8.85
C LYS A 107 -18.67 -11.15 -7.44
N GLN A 108 -17.74 -12.06 -7.17
CA GLN A 108 -17.57 -12.67 -5.83
C GLN A 108 -17.31 -11.61 -4.75
N TRP A 109 -16.50 -10.59 -5.08
CA TRP A 109 -16.26 -9.49 -4.15
C TRP A 109 -17.53 -8.69 -3.84
N ARG A 110 -18.35 -8.36 -4.86
CA ARG A 110 -19.63 -7.67 -4.67
C ARG A 110 -20.62 -8.47 -3.84
N ASP A 111 -20.71 -9.77 -4.11
CA ASP A 111 -21.59 -10.68 -3.35
C ASP A 111 -21.17 -10.76 -1.87
N ALA A 112 -19.86 -10.71 -1.59
CA ALA A 112 -19.32 -10.68 -0.23
C ALA A 112 -19.44 -9.30 0.45
N ASN A 113 -19.56 -8.20 -0.32
CA ASN A 113 -19.60 -6.83 0.17
C ASN A 113 -20.83 -6.05 -0.34
N PRO A 114 -22.07 -6.47 -0.04
CA PRO A 114 -23.29 -5.90 -0.64
C PRO A 114 -23.54 -4.43 -0.28
N LYS A 115 -22.91 -3.92 0.78
CA LYS A 115 -23.05 -2.53 1.24
C LYS A 115 -21.88 -1.63 0.77
N ALA A 116 -20.87 -2.18 0.11
CA ALA A 116 -19.74 -1.40 -0.37
C ALA A 116 -20.10 -0.69 -1.67
N GLU A 117 -19.78 0.60 -1.74
CA GLU A 117 -19.86 1.38 -2.97
C GLU A 117 -18.62 1.13 -3.85
N GLY A 118 -18.79 1.17 -5.18
CA GLY A 118 -17.69 1.00 -6.12
C GLY A 118 -17.40 -0.46 -6.47
N ASN A 119 -16.13 -0.76 -6.72
CA ASN A 119 -15.65 -2.07 -7.13
C ASN A 119 -14.43 -2.52 -6.31
N ILE A 120 -13.97 -3.75 -6.52
CA ILE A 120 -12.83 -4.32 -5.80
C ILE A 120 -11.58 -3.42 -5.87
N ARG A 121 -11.36 -2.72 -7.00
CA ARG A 121 -10.20 -1.84 -7.20
C ARG A 121 -10.29 -0.53 -6.40
N ASP A 122 -11.48 -0.10 -6.06
CA ASP A 122 -11.69 1.10 -5.22
C ASP A 122 -11.46 0.81 -3.73
N ALA A 123 -11.58 -0.46 -3.35
CA ALA A 123 -11.38 -0.93 -1.97
C ALA A 123 -9.93 -1.34 -1.65
N VAL A 124 -9.01 -1.34 -2.65
CA VAL A 124 -7.62 -1.77 -2.45
C VAL A 124 -6.77 -0.70 -1.76
N ASN A 125 -5.78 -1.16 -1.01
CA ASN A 125 -4.76 -0.28 -0.45
C ASN A 125 -3.67 0.06 -1.49
N ILE A 126 -2.75 0.96 -1.12
CA ILE A 126 -1.71 1.46 -2.03
C ILE A 126 -0.76 0.34 -2.50
N GLU A 127 -0.42 -0.58 -1.61
CA GLU A 127 0.46 -1.71 -1.93
C GLU A 127 -0.19 -2.66 -2.94
N GLN A 128 -1.48 -2.96 -2.74
CA GLN A 128 -2.25 -3.77 -3.69
C GLN A 128 -2.42 -3.06 -5.03
N LEU A 129 -2.59 -1.74 -5.04
CA LEU A 129 -2.68 -0.95 -6.27
C LEU A 129 -1.36 -1.02 -7.06
N VAL A 130 -0.22 -0.96 -6.39
CA VAL A 130 1.11 -1.10 -7.02
C VAL A 130 1.25 -2.48 -7.66
N VAL A 131 0.92 -3.55 -6.92
CA VAL A 131 0.98 -4.91 -7.47
C VAL A 131 0.04 -5.07 -8.66
N LEU A 132 -1.21 -4.60 -8.54
CA LEU A 132 -2.19 -4.67 -9.63
C LEU A 132 -1.68 -3.97 -10.90
N SER A 133 -1.13 -2.79 -10.75
CA SER A 133 -0.54 -1.99 -11.84
C SER A 133 0.61 -2.73 -12.52
N ASN A 134 1.47 -3.40 -11.76
CA ASN A 134 2.54 -4.24 -12.30
C ASN A 134 1.98 -5.47 -13.04
N LEU A 135 0.95 -6.12 -12.47
CA LEU A 135 0.31 -7.27 -13.13
C LEU A 135 -0.34 -6.87 -14.46
N GLU A 136 -0.95 -5.69 -14.54
CA GLU A 136 -1.52 -5.16 -15.79
C GLU A 136 -0.44 -4.99 -16.85
N SER A 137 0.72 -4.41 -16.51
CA SER A 137 1.85 -4.25 -17.44
C SER A 137 2.42 -5.59 -17.88
N ILE A 138 2.59 -6.53 -16.95
CA ILE A 138 3.14 -7.86 -17.26
C ILE A 138 2.15 -8.65 -18.12
N ASN A 139 0.84 -8.59 -17.82
CA ASN A 139 -0.17 -9.26 -18.63
C ASN A 139 -0.18 -8.75 -20.07
N ALA A 140 0.00 -7.45 -20.27
CA ALA A 140 0.15 -6.89 -21.62
C ALA A 140 1.32 -7.54 -22.38
N VAL A 141 2.47 -7.74 -21.75
CA VAL A 141 3.62 -8.43 -22.35
C VAL A 141 3.28 -9.90 -22.65
N LEU A 142 2.63 -10.61 -21.72
CA LEU A 142 2.26 -12.02 -21.91
C LEU A 142 1.21 -12.20 -23.02
N ILE A 143 0.31 -11.23 -23.21
CA ILE A 143 -0.63 -11.20 -24.35
C ILE A 143 0.13 -11.07 -25.66
N HIS A 144 1.09 -10.16 -25.77
CA HIS A 144 1.94 -10.03 -26.96
C HIS A 144 2.75 -11.30 -27.28
N GLN A 145 3.09 -12.08 -26.27
CA GLN A 145 3.75 -13.39 -26.43
C GLN A 145 2.77 -14.49 -26.85
N ASN A 146 1.49 -14.18 -27.04
CA ASN A 146 0.43 -15.13 -27.40
C ASN A 146 0.24 -16.28 -26.40
N LEU A 147 0.54 -16.06 -25.11
CA LEU A 147 0.28 -17.06 -24.07
C LEU A 147 -1.22 -17.20 -23.83
N LYS A 148 -1.66 -18.44 -23.61
CA LYS A 148 -3.06 -18.73 -23.24
C LYS A 148 -3.40 -18.11 -21.89
N GLN A 149 -4.66 -17.73 -21.70
CA GLN A 149 -5.14 -17.11 -20.48
C GLN A 149 -4.82 -17.93 -19.22
N SER A 150 -4.97 -19.25 -19.26
CA SER A 150 -4.64 -20.15 -18.15
C SER A 150 -3.16 -20.09 -17.75
N GLU A 151 -2.26 -20.04 -18.73
CA GLU A 151 -0.82 -19.93 -18.50
C GLU A 151 -0.46 -18.55 -17.94
N ARG A 152 -1.10 -17.49 -18.46
CA ARG A 152 -0.95 -16.14 -17.96
C ARG A 152 -1.41 -16.02 -16.50
N LEU A 153 -2.56 -16.60 -16.14
CA LEU A 153 -3.07 -16.61 -14.78
C LEU A 153 -2.07 -17.24 -13.79
N LEU A 154 -1.48 -18.39 -14.15
CA LEU A 154 -0.48 -19.06 -13.30
C LEU A 154 0.76 -18.18 -13.08
N GLN A 155 1.27 -17.58 -14.15
CA GLN A 155 2.44 -16.70 -14.06
C GLN A 155 2.12 -15.45 -13.22
N LEU A 156 1.00 -14.80 -13.46
CA LEU A 156 0.58 -13.60 -12.75
C LEU A 156 0.33 -13.86 -11.27
N ASN A 157 -0.23 -15.02 -10.92
CA ASN A 157 -0.40 -15.42 -9.52
C ASN A 157 0.95 -15.57 -8.81
N ASN A 158 1.92 -16.25 -9.41
CA ASN A 158 3.27 -16.39 -8.86
C ASN A 158 3.96 -15.02 -8.69
N ILE A 159 3.79 -14.13 -9.65
CA ILE A 159 4.34 -12.77 -9.58
C ILE A 159 3.65 -11.97 -8.48
N ALA A 160 2.33 -12.04 -8.37
CA ALA A 160 1.58 -11.37 -7.30
C ALA A 160 2.06 -11.82 -5.92
N PHE A 161 2.24 -13.12 -5.72
CA PHE A 161 2.75 -13.68 -4.48
C PHE A 161 4.17 -13.16 -4.15
N THR A 162 5.05 -13.18 -5.14
CA THR A 162 6.44 -12.71 -5.00
C THR A 162 6.50 -11.22 -4.68
N GLN A 163 5.68 -10.39 -5.31
CA GLN A 163 5.67 -8.94 -5.11
C GLN A 163 5.02 -8.52 -3.79
N ARG A 164 4.07 -9.30 -3.26
CA ARG A 164 3.44 -9.00 -1.96
C ARG A 164 4.41 -9.15 -0.77
N LYS A 165 5.34 -10.08 -0.84
CA LYS A 165 6.27 -10.40 0.26
C LYS A 165 7.09 -9.19 0.71
N PRO A 166 7.87 -8.49 -0.14
CA PRO A 166 8.66 -7.34 0.27
C PRO A 166 7.80 -6.15 0.72
N LEU A 167 6.58 -5.97 0.19
CA LEU A 167 5.69 -4.90 0.61
C LEU A 167 5.18 -5.09 2.04
N ILE A 168 4.92 -6.34 2.45
CA ILE A 168 4.56 -6.68 3.83
C ILE A 168 5.75 -6.44 4.76
N GLU A 169 6.96 -6.85 4.37
CA GLU A 169 8.19 -6.66 5.15
C GLU A 169 8.50 -5.16 5.35
N ILE A 170 8.37 -4.34 4.32
CA ILE A 170 8.55 -2.88 4.40
C ILE A 170 7.55 -2.26 5.40
N LYS A 171 6.30 -2.70 5.38
CA LYS A 171 5.26 -2.20 6.30
C LYS A 171 5.57 -2.54 7.76
N VAL A 172 6.11 -3.73 8.01
CA VAL A 172 6.58 -4.15 9.35
C VAL A 172 7.77 -3.30 9.78
N LEU A 173 8.75 -3.08 8.90
CA LEU A 173 9.94 -2.27 9.19
C LEU A 173 9.59 -0.80 9.47
N ILE A 174 8.65 -0.22 8.74
CA ILE A 174 8.16 1.15 8.99
C ILE A 174 7.49 1.22 10.36
N LYS A 175 6.60 0.28 10.70
CA LYS A 175 5.98 0.22 12.02
C LYS A 175 7.00 0.07 13.14
N LEU A 176 8.03 -0.78 12.98
CA LEU A 176 9.09 -0.98 13.97
C LEU A 176 9.99 0.26 14.14
N LYS A 177 10.22 1.06 13.11
CA LYS A 177 10.97 2.32 13.20
C LYS A 177 10.23 3.42 13.97
N TRP A 178 8.90 3.42 13.95
CA TRP A 178 8.07 4.45 14.62
C TRP A 178 7.75 4.13 16.08
N PHE A 179 7.90 2.86 16.51
CA PHE A 179 7.72 2.48 17.91
C PHE A 179 9.08 2.13 18.52
N PRO A 180 9.68 3.00 19.36
CA PRO A 180 10.87 2.64 20.11
C PRO A 180 10.58 1.44 21.02
N LYS A 181 11.58 0.58 21.20
CA LYS A 181 11.58 -0.75 21.87
C LYS A 181 11.08 -0.80 23.34
N ASN A 182 9.99 -0.18 23.69
CA ASN A 182 9.47 -0.19 25.06
C ASN A 182 8.01 -0.69 25.16
N ASN A 183 7.65 -1.72 24.40
CA ASN A 183 6.36 -2.37 24.63
C ASN A 183 6.51 -3.89 24.72
N LYS A 184 6.31 -4.40 25.94
CA LYS A 184 6.24 -5.82 26.31
C LYS A 184 5.03 -6.57 25.72
N SER A 185 4.36 -6.04 24.70
CA SER A 185 3.16 -6.63 24.08
C SER A 185 3.44 -7.39 22.76
N LEU A 186 4.71 -7.67 22.43
CA LEU A 186 5.08 -8.41 21.21
C LEU A 186 4.93 -9.95 21.31
N VAL A 187 4.41 -10.46 22.43
CA VAL A 187 4.18 -11.92 22.58
C VAL A 187 3.00 -12.43 21.76
N GLY A 188 2.11 -11.53 21.28
CA GLY A 188 0.95 -11.91 20.45
C GLY A 188 1.23 -12.11 18.96
N LEU A 189 2.36 -11.60 18.43
CA LEU A 189 2.63 -11.65 16.98
C LEU A 189 3.37 -12.92 16.53
N GLN A 190 3.95 -13.68 17.46
CA GLN A 190 4.60 -14.96 17.13
C GLN A 190 3.58 -16.07 16.78
N ASN A 191 2.30 -15.90 17.12
CA ASN A 191 1.25 -16.87 16.79
C ASN A 191 0.64 -16.67 15.41
N LEU A 192 0.88 -15.54 14.72
CA LEU A 192 0.39 -15.31 13.36
C LEU A 192 1.20 -16.06 12.29
N HIS A 193 2.47 -16.37 12.55
CA HIS A 193 3.28 -17.20 11.65
C HIS A 193 2.94 -18.70 11.67
N LYS A 194 2.16 -19.16 12.66
CA LYS A 194 1.76 -20.58 12.73
C LYS A 194 0.54 -20.91 11.89
N CYS A 195 -0.22 -19.91 11.44
CA CYS A 195 -1.40 -20.14 10.59
C CYS A 195 -1.10 -20.11 9.07
N GLU A 196 0.11 -19.74 8.66
CA GLU A 196 0.50 -19.68 7.23
C GLU A 196 1.11 -21.00 6.71
N GLY A 197 1.28 -22.03 7.56
CA GLY A 197 1.90 -23.31 7.20
C GLY A 197 0.99 -24.28 6.43
N ASP A 198 -0.31 -24.04 6.32
CA ASP A 198 -1.27 -25.04 5.81
C ASP A 198 -1.89 -24.72 4.46
N LEU A 199 -1.45 -23.68 3.76
CA LEU A 199 -1.87 -23.43 2.38
C LEU A 199 -0.92 -24.11 1.41
N LYS A 200 -1.18 -25.39 1.10
CA LYS A 200 -0.58 -26.09 -0.03
C LYS A 200 -1.08 -25.44 -1.33
N PRO A 201 -0.18 -25.26 -2.33
CA PRO A 201 -0.59 -24.82 -3.66
C PRO A 201 -1.45 -25.93 -4.32
N VAL A 202 -2.59 -25.54 -4.85
CA VAL A 202 -3.41 -26.33 -5.78
C VAL A 202 -2.94 -26.05 -7.19
#